data_4f8d8edaa0dcee6a03efea82748ba769
#
_entry.id   4f8d8edaa0dcee6a03efea82748ba769
#
_cell.length_a   1.000
_cell.length_b   1.000
_cell.length_c   1.000
_cell.angle_alpha   90.00
_cell.angle_beta   90.00
_cell.angle_gamma   90.00
#
_symmetry.space_group_name_H-M   'P 1'
#
loop_
_entity.id
_entity.type
_entity.pdbx_description
1 polymer ?
#
loop_
_entity_poly.entity_id
_entity_poly.type
_entity_poly.pdbx_seq_one_letter_code
_entity_poly.pdbx_strand_id
1 'polypeptide(L)'
;MLAFRQKFEPKERRFLSIQAMMVGLIIVFALGGTYLFMRPRPTPAVESAPNPQPIDAWVSPEPVWDEVKESLAGDDSERPIDELLDLPPLPPPPVPSMDRMKYKGCVADGFLSGYGDDINSAIALVNRSECYYLHRALETWLKPPDWKLARKIVSKIERKNIVYGMFIAEAISTNEDYYFPAEEREFEFKEMCRNGTKNDWGEHTCKPSFEREEYRKYLKYITERAMDMGIQSFLFGQIFYQEKSDLSQAIIPDIIRGMREYAEFRGMEIVIGAQTNDITDPIYLGYFDFIEGGVGIDGAGRVQENPCHSRWWQEPGDWCWGLLWHPNYKNKAKNVLVHFDWSGKIGDDMSVFTRMSKERRAETMGRLHEKFRKEGVGFLLPLMATLHRENNGCYGPKKRYYSAHRKYTCQDEDAINAILK
;
A
#
# COMPACT_ATOMS: atom_id res chain seq x y z
N MET A 1 -76.98 38.07 3.54
CA MET A 1 -76.55 36.67 3.85
C MET A 1 -77.62 35.73 3.33
N LEU A 2 -77.44 35.20 2.14
CA LEU A 2 -78.39 34.26 1.51
C LEU A 2 -77.61 32.94 1.29
N ALA A 3 -78.00 31.93 2.04
CA ALA A 3 -77.44 30.59 1.90
C ALA A 3 -78.14 29.85 0.77
N PHE A 4 -77.45 29.56 -0.31
CA PHE A 4 -77.95 28.68 -1.36
C PHE A 4 -77.75 27.22 -0.92
N ARG A 5 -78.90 26.57 -0.55
CA ARG A 5 -78.98 25.12 -0.38
C ARG A 5 -79.34 24.51 -1.74
N GLN A 6 -78.38 24.00 -2.47
CA GLN A 6 -78.68 23.12 -3.61
C GLN A 6 -79.12 21.75 -3.07
N LYS A 7 -80.34 21.38 -3.41
CA LYS A 7 -80.90 20.02 -3.21
C LYS A 7 -80.42 19.16 -4.39
N PHE A 8 -79.49 18.25 -4.14
CA PHE A 8 -79.15 17.23 -5.12
C PHE A 8 -80.21 16.12 -5.17
N GLU A 9 -80.62 15.70 -6.39
CA GLU A 9 -81.56 14.62 -6.65
C GLU A 9 -80.98 13.26 -6.22
N PRO A 10 -81.80 12.24 -5.85
CA PRO A 10 -81.34 10.95 -5.34
C PRO A 10 -80.44 10.13 -6.29
N LYS A 11 -80.53 10.37 -7.62
CA LYS A 11 -79.70 9.73 -8.64
C LYS A 11 -78.24 10.21 -8.60
N GLU A 12 -78.01 11.49 -8.38
CA GLU A 12 -76.67 12.09 -8.30
C GLU A 12 -75.92 11.62 -7.05
N ARG A 13 -76.60 11.39 -5.95
CA ARG A 13 -75.98 10.85 -4.73
C ARG A 13 -75.46 9.45 -4.91
N ARG A 14 -76.14 8.60 -5.70
CA ARG A 14 -75.60 7.26 -6.01
C ARG A 14 -74.38 7.30 -6.89
N PHE A 15 -74.31 8.23 -7.89
CA PHE A 15 -73.16 8.35 -8.76
C PHE A 15 -71.91 8.87 -8.05
N LEU A 16 -72.07 9.85 -7.20
CA LEU A 16 -71.00 10.39 -6.34
C LEU A 16 -70.48 9.34 -5.34
N SER A 17 -71.37 8.48 -4.78
CA SER A 17 -70.94 7.41 -3.89
C SER A 17 -70.16 6.31 -4.60
N ILE A 18 -70.47 5.98 -5.85
CA ILE A 18 -69.73 5.02 -6.66
C ILE A 18 -68.37 5.55 -7.08
N GLN A 19 -68.29 6.84 -7.46
CA GLN A 19 -67.01 7.49 -7.78
C GLN A 19 -66.12 7.60 -6.57
N ALA A 20 -66.64 7.96 -5.43
CA ALA A 20 -65.87 7.99 -4.16
C ALA A 20 -65.35 6.59 -3.75
N MET A 21 -66.14 5.54 -3.99
CA MET A 21 -65.79 4.16 -3.69
C MET A 21 -64.72 3.64 -4.69
N MET A 22 -64.79 4.02 -5.97
CA MET A 22 -63.77 3.67 -6.95
C MET A 22 -62.45 4.37 -6.71
N VAL A 23 -62.46 5.66 -6.36
CA VAL A 23 -61.24 6.40 -5.98
C VAL A 23 -60.61 5.82 -4.70
N GLY A 24 -61.45 5.46 -3.71
CA GLY A 24 -60.96 4.80 -2.50
C GLY A 24 -60.26 3.44 -2.77
N LEU A 25 -60.87 2.64 -3.69
CA LEU A 25 -60.29 1.35 -4.09
C LEU A 25 -58.96 1.51 -4.84
N ILE A 26 -58.86 2.50 -5.73
CA ILE A 26 -57.59 2.78 -6.44
C ILE A 26 -56.49 3.23 -5.48
N ILE A 27 -56.82 4.05 -4.49
CA ILE A 27 -55.84 4.48 -3.47
C ILE A 27 -55.38 3.30 -2.62
N VAL A 28 -56.29 2.39 -2.23
CA VAL A 28 -55.93 1.19 -1.46
C VAL A 28 -55.08 0.23 -2.29
N PHE A 29 -55.36 0.06 -3.59
CA PHE A 29 -54.51 -0.73 -4.48
C PHE A 29 -53.13 -0.08 -4.74
N ALA A 30 -53.10 1.25 -4.91
CA ALA A 30 -51.84 1.97 -5.08
C ALA A 30 -50.95 1.90 -3.82
N LEU A 31 -51.53 2.11 -2.64
CA LEU A 31 -50.81 2.02 -1.37
C LEU A 31 -50.46 0.56 -1.01
N GLY A 32 -51.31 -0.40 -1.28
CA GLY A 32 -51.03 -1.83 -1.09
C GLY A 32 -49.97 -2.35 -2.05
N GLY A 33 -50.00 -1.89 -3.31
CA GLY A 33 -48.99 -2.22 -4.32
C GLY A 33 -47.62 -1.65 -3.96
N THR A 34 -47.54 -0.42 -3.49
CA THR A 34 -46.28 0.17 -3.02
C THR A 34 -45.77 -0.48 -1.76
N TYR A 35 -46.65 -0.93 -0.85
CA TYR A 35 -46.25 -1.65 0.35
C TYR A 35 -45.69 -3.06 0.03
N LEU A 36 -46.24 -3.75 -0.98
CA LEU A 36 -45.72 -5.02 -1.47
C LEU A 36 -44.39 -4.87 -2.22
N PHE A 37 -44.18 -3.77 -2.92
CA PHE A 37 -42.90 -3.47 -3.57
C PHE A 37 -41.82 -2.99 -2.59
N MET A 38 -42.21 -2.38 -1.47
CA MET A 38 -41.28 -1.92 -0.43
C MET A 38 -41.00 -2.98 0.65
N ARG A 39 -41.67 -4.14 0.65
CA ARG A 39 -41.19 -5.23 1.49
C ARG A 39 -39.82 -5.66 0.95
N PRO A 40 -38.75 -5.54 1.77
CA PRO A 40 -37.50 -6.16 1.42
C PRO A 40 -37.81 -7.65 1.16
N ARG A 41 -37.43 -8.16 0.00
CA ARG A 41 -37.52 -9.62 -0.26
C ARG A 41 -36.85 -10.26 0.92
N PRO A 42 -37.44 -11.31 1.53
CA PRO A 42 -36.72 -12.08 2.52
C PRO A 42 -35.45 -12.53 1.79
N THR A 43 -34.33 -12.01 2.23
CA THR A 43 -33.01 -12.53 1.84
C THR A 43 -33.11 -14.03 2.08
N PRO A 44 -32.83 -14.87 1.07
CA PRO A 44 -32.70 -16.28 1.34
C PRO A 44 -31.79 -16.38 2.55
N ALA A 45 -32.18 -17.17 3.55
CA ALA A 45 -31.35 -17.41 4.70
C ALA A 45 -29.99 -17.81 4.12
N VAL A 46 -29.06 -16.88 4.17
CA VAL A 46 -27.66 -17.15 3.91
C VAL A 46 -27.35 -18.10 5.05
N GLU A 47 -27.28 -19.37 4.73
CA GLU A 47 -26.66 -20.35 5.59
C GLU A 47 -25.40 -19.63 6.12
N SER A 48 -25.37 -19.34 7.41
CA SER A 48 -24.35 -18.52 8.03
C SER A 48 -23.03 -19.09 7.56
N ALA A 49 -22.40 -18.37 6.62
CA ALA A 49 -21.04 -18.71 6.24
C ALA A 49 -20.27 -18.89 7.54
N PRO A 50 -19.55 -20.00 7.71
CA PRO A 50 -18.83 -20.25 8.95
C PRO A 50 -18.11 -18.97 9.30
N ASN A 51 -18.34 -18.53 10.54
CA ASN A 51 -17.76 -17.30 11.11
C ASN A 51 -16.33 -17.20 10.59
N PRO A 52 -15.95 -16.17 9.81
CA PRO A 52 -14.62 -16.11 9.26
C PRO A 52 -13.69 -16.34 10.44
N GLN A 53 -12.96 -17.43 10.40
CA GLN A 53 -11.90 -17.71 11.37
C GLN A 53 -11.13 -16.40 11.50
N PRO A 54 -10.77 -15.96 12.70
CA PRO A 54 -9.97 -14.76 12.88
C PRO A 54 -8.88 -14.85 11.83
N ILE A 55 -8.84 -13.87 10.93
CA ILE A 55 -7.86 -13.83 9.82
C ILE A 55 -6.55 -14.07 10.52
N ASP A 56 -5.93 -15.24 10.27
CA ASP A 56 -4.64 -15.55 10.87
C ASP A 56 -3.81 -14.29 10.79
N ALA A 57 -3.47 -13.74 11.95
CA ALA A 57 -2.83 -12.44 12.07
C ALA A 57 -1.74 -12.40 11.00
N TRP A 58 -1.65 -11.32 10.26
CA TRP A 58 -0.63 -11.14 9.23
C TRP A 58 0.72 -11.40 9.88
N VAL A 59 1.14 -12.65 9.85
CA VAL A 59 2.49 -13.02 10.23
C VAL A 59 3.30 -12.53 9.05
N SER A 60 4.00 -11.41 9.24
CA SER A 60 5.13 -11.07 8.39
C SER A 60 5.84 -12.40 8.13
N PRO A 61 6.18 -12.75 6.89
CA PRO A 61 7.03 -13.91 6.70
C PRO A 61 8.19 -13.70 7.65
N GLU A 62 8.21 -14.49 8.75
CA GLU A 62 9.41 -14.45 9.58
C GLU A 62 10.55 -14.75 8.62
N PRO A 63 11.46 -13.81 8.40
CA PRO A 63 12.68 -14.16 7.73
C PRO A 63 13.27 -15.26 8.61
N VAL A 64 13.63 -16.39 8.05
CA VAL A 64 14.40 -17.42 8.74
C VAL A 64 15.81 -16.84 8.91
N TRP A 65 15.94 -15.93 9.87
CA TRP A 65 17.16 -15.17 10.16
C TRP A 65 18.29 -16.07 10.63
N ASP A 66 17.96 -17.25 11.17
CA ASP A 66 18.95 -18.13 11.74
C ASP A 66 19.82 -18.81 10.68
N GLU A 67 19.27 -19.21 9.54
CA GLU A 67 20.04 -19.79 8.43
C GLU A 67 20.85 -18.76 7.63
N VAL A 68 20.35 -17.51 7.53
CA VAL A 68 21.08 -16.42 6.85
C VAL A 68 22.25 -15.93 7.72
N LYS A 69 22.11 -15.96 9.02
CA LYS A 69 23.21 -15.63 9.95
C LYS A 69 24.37 -16.59 9.78
N GLU A 70 24.13 -17.90 9.64
CA GLU A 70 25.21 -18.88 9.49
C GLU A 70 26.01 -18.74 8.19
N SER A 71 25.37 -18.34 7.08
CA SER A 71 26.09 -18.15 5.80
C SER A 71 26.80 -16.78 5.67
N LEU A 72 26.49 -15.83 6.57
CA LEU A 72 27.03 -14.47 6.59
C LEU A 72 27.78 -14.14 7.87
N ALA A 73 27.74 -15.00 8.87
CA ALA A 73 28.41 -14.83 10.15
C ALA A 73 29.92 -15.15 10.03
N GLY A 74 30.71 -14.14 9.75
CA GLY A 74 31.90 -13.97 10.54
C GLY A 74 31.46 -13.42 11.88
N ASP A 75 32.05 -13.99 12.92
CA ASP A 75 31.84 -13.70 14.34
C ASP A 75 32.06 -12.20 14.69
N ASP A 76 31.00 -11.39 14.60
CA ASP A 76 31.04 -9.95 14.87
C ASP A 76 29.79 -9.44 15.64
N SER A 77 29.27 -10.22 16.60
CA SER A 77 28.02 -9.91 17.31
C SER A 77 28.07 -8.82 18.39
N GLU A 78 29.20 -8.13 18.61
CA GLU A 78 29.35 -7.25 19.79
C GLU A 78 29.95 -5.84 19.53
N ARG A 79 29.91 -5.26 18.32
CA ARG A 79 30.47 -3.92 18.14
C ARG A 79 29.44 -2.86 17.80
N PRO A 80 29.55 -1.65 18.44
CA PRO A 80 28.64 -0.54 18.20
C PRO A 80 28.69 -0.03 16.75
N ILE A 81 27.64 0.66 16.39
CA ILE A 81 27.27 1.23 15.06
C ILE A 81 28.37 2.09 14.40
N ASP A 82 29.40 2.47 15.09
CA ASP A 82 30.56 3.23 14.54
C ASP A 82 31.33 2.50 13.43
N GLU A 83 31.16 1.17 13.30
CA GLU A 83 31.79 0.40 12.21
C GLU A 83 31.22 0.67 10.80
N LEU A 84 30.10 1.36 10.67
CA LEU A 84 29.66 1.86 9.35
C LEU A 84 30.62 2.91 8.77
N LEU A 85 31.44 3.52 9.63
CA LEU A 85 32.46 4.49 9.23
C LEU A 85 33.65 3.85 8.51
N ASP A 86 33.92 2.56 8.73
CA ASP A 86 35.05 1.85 8.13
C ASP A 86 34.78 1.32 6.72
N LEU A 87 33.52 1.39 6.26
CA LEU A 87 33.18 1.01 4.88
C LEU A 87 33.44 2.20 3.94
N PRO A 88 33.98 1.98 2.74
CA PRO A 88 34.23 3.05 1.78
C PRO A 88 32.94 3.85 1.54
N PRO A 89 33.04 5.17 1.37
CA PRO A 89 31.88 6.01 1.12
C PRO A 89 31.12 5.51 -0.11
N LEU A 90 29.80 5.46 0.00
CA LEU A 90 28.96 5.14 -1.14
C LEU A 90 29.09 6.26 -2.20
N PRO A 91 29.01 5.95 -3.50
CA PRO A 91 28.98 6.99 -4.52
C PRO A 91 27.79 7.92 -4.29
N PRO A 92 27.92 9.22 -4.65
CA PRO A 92 26.81 10.13 -4.50
C PRO A 92 25.58 9.59 -5.25
N PRO A 93 24.39 9.62 -4.62
CA PRO A 93 23.18 9.11 -5.24
C PRO A 93 22.79 9.99 -6.45
N PRO A 94 22.08 9.43 -7.45
CA PRO A 94 21.59 10.23 -8.57
C PRO A 94 20.52 11.21 -8.11
N VAL A 95 20.31 12.31 -8.82
CA VAL A 95 19.15 13.18 -8.61
C VAL A 95 17.88 12.42 -9.01
N PRO A 96 16.88 12.28 -8.11
CA PRO A 96 15.66 11.54 -8.42
C PRO A 96 14.82 12.28 -9.47
N SER A 97 14.38 11.58 -10.51
CA SER A 97 13.48 12.10 -11.53
C SER A 97 12.13 11.41 -11.43
N MET A 98 11.08 12.16 -11.09
CA MET A 98 9.72 11.62 -10.99
C MET A 98 9.25 10.94 -12.29
N ASP A 99 9.57 11.50 -13.45
CA ASP A 99 9.19 10.89 -14.73
C ASP A 99 9.90 9.54 -14.94
N ARG A 100 11.19 9.46 -14.61
CA ARG A 100 11.91 8.19 -14.67
C ARG A 100 11.40 7.21 -13.62
N MET A 101 11.05 7.67 -12.42
CA MET A 101 10.45 6.80 -11.39
C MET A 101 9.11 6.23 -11.84
N LYS A 102 8.25 7.04 -12.49
CA LYS A 102 6.98 6.58 -13.05
C LYS A 102 7.14 5.52 -14.14
N TYR A 103 8.10 5.73 -15.05
CA TYR A 103 8.16 4.94 -16.29
C TYR A 103 9.28 3.91 -16.32
N LYS A 104 10.20 3.95 -15.35
CA LYS A 104 11.27 2.96 -15.15
C LYS A 104 11.35 2.51 -13.69
N GLY A 105 10.23 2.52 -12.98
CA GLY A 105 10.13 2.06 -11.59
C GLY A 105 9.76 0.59 -11.50
N CYS A 106 10.30 -0.06 -10.48
CA CYS A 106 10.01 -1.45 -10.15
C CYS A 106 9.77 -1.60 -8.65
N VAL A 107 8.84 -2.48 -8.28
CA VAL A 107 8.68 -2.94 -6.90
C VAL A 107 9.85 -3.88 -6.56
N ALA A 108 10.52 -3.64 -5.45
CA ALA A 108 11.63 -4.44 -4.96
C ALA A 108 11.54 -4.65 -3.45
N ASP A 109 10.37 -5.15 -3.00
CA ASP A 109 10.02 -5.29 -1.59
C ASP A 109 11.10 -5.93 -0.76
N GLY A 110 11.57 -5.18 0.25
CA GLY A 110 12.53 -5.65 1.22
C GLY A 110 13.87 -6.11 0.64
N PHE A 111 14.22 -5.68 -0.58
CA PHE A 111 15.49 -6.05 -1.19
C PHE A 111 16.69 -5.75 -0.29
N LEU A 112 16.73 -4.55 0.30
CA LEU A 112 17.78 -4.13 1.23
C LEU A 112 17.58 -4.67 2.65
N SER A 113 16.39 -5.18 2.96
CA SER A 113 16.04 -5.83 4.22
C SER A 113 16.23 -7.36 4.18
N GLY A 114 16.72 -7.89 3.04
CA GLY A 114 17.00 -9.33 2.89
C GLY A 114 15.78 -10.22 2.70
N TYR A 115 14.63 -9.65 2.32
CA TYR A 115 13.44 -10.45 2.05
C TYR A 115 13.68 -11.46 0.93
N GLY A 116 13.04 -12.62 1.03
CA GLY A 116 13.17 -13.70 0.06
C GLY A 116 14.38 -14.60 0.23
N ASP A 117 15.30 -14.32 1.18
CA ASP A 117 16.49 -15.11 1.61
C ASP A 117 17.60 -15.33 0.59
N ASP A 118 17.38 -15.24 -0.72
CA ASP A 118 18.45 -15.39 -1.73
C ASP A 118 18.96 -14.01 -2.18
N ILE A 119 19.73 -13.37 -1.32
CA ILE A 119 20.31 -12.03 -1.53
C ILE A 119 21.19 -12.01 -2.78
N ASN A 120 21.97 -13.05 -3.06
CA ASN A 120 22.86 -13.08 -4.22
C ASN A 120 22.07 -13.08 -5.54
N SER A 121 21.00 -13.85 -5.65
CA SER A 121 20.13 -13.81 -6.81
C SER A 121 19.38 -12.48 -6.93
N ALA A 122 18.97 -11.88 -5.82
CA ALA A 122 18.35 -10.55 -5.81
C ALA A 122 19.32 -9.46 -6.32
N ILE A 123 20.57 -9.45 -5.85
CA ILE A 123 21.64 -8.56 -6.35
C ILE A 123 21.86 -8.77 -7.85
N ALA A 124 21.99 -10.02 -8.30
CA ALA A 124 22.19 -10.33 -9.70
C ALA A 124 21.00 -9.87 -10.57
N LEU A 125 19.77 -10.00 -10.08
CA LEU A 125 18.57 -9.51 -10.75
C LEU A 125 18.59 -7.97 -10.88
N VAL A 126 18.87 -7.25 -9.80
CA VAL A 126 18.99 -5.79 -9.81
C VAL A 126 20.07 -5.33 -10.77
N ASN A 127 21.25 -5.94 -10.76
CA ASN A 127 22.36 -5.56 -11.64
C ASN A 127 22.04 -5.75 -13.14
N ARG A 128 21.15 -6.69 -13.49
CA ARG A 128 20.72 -6.91 -14.88
C ARG A 128 19.43 -6.18 -15.25
N SER A 129 18.70 -5.62 -14.26
CA SER A 129 17.42 -4.95 -14.52
C SER A 129 17.63 -3.58 -15.18
N GLU A 130 16.62 -3.11 -15.93
CA GLU A 130 16.55 -1.73 -16.44
C GLU A 130 15.83 -0.78 -15.47
N CYS A 131 15.50 -1.26 -14.26
CA CYS A 131 14.79 -0.46 -13.24
C CYS A 131 15.64 0.73 -12.79
N TYR A 132 15.10 1.94 -12.91
CA TYR A 132 15.70 3.16 -12.38
C TYR A 132 15.34 3.41 -10.91
N TYR A 133 14.12 3.06 -10.53
CA TYR A 133 13.62 3.22 -9.17
C TYR A 133 13.26 1.86 -8.60
N LEU A 134 13.81 1.55 -7.44
CA LEU A 134 13.53 0.36 -6.67
C LEU A 134 12.62 0.75 -5.50
N HIS A 135 11.31 0.64 -5.74
CA HIS A 135 10.27 0.98 -4.80
C HIS A 135 10.29 0.00 -3.62
N ARG A 136 10.18 0.51 -2.39
CA ARG A 136 10.15 -0.27 -1.14
C ARG A 136 11.38 -1.19 -0.96
N ALA A 137 12.53 -0.78 -1.48
CA ALA A 137 13.74 -1.59 -1.38
C ALA A 137 14.18 -1.80 0.09
N LEU A 138 14.03 -0.80 0.96
CA LEU A 138 14.21 -0.92 2.40
C LEU A 138 12.83 -0.90 3.08
N GLU A 139 12.54 -1.90 3.87
CA GLU A 139 11.27 -2.06 4.58
C GLU A 139 11.45 -1.88 6.09
N THR A 140 10.42 -1.31 6.74
CA THR A 140 10.36 -1.19 8.20
C THR A 140 9.18 -1.97 8.80
N TRP A 141 8.57 -2.87 8.04
CA TRP A 141 7.43 -3.65 8.50
C TRP A 141 7.81 -4.54 9.69
N LEU A 142 7.29 -4.20 10.86
CA LEU A 142 7.51 -4.85 12.16
C LEU A 142 8.95 -4.86 12.66
N LYS A 143 9.94 -4.49 11.85
CA LYS A 143 11.36 -4.49 12.26
C LYS A 143 12.05 -3.20 11.84
N PRO A 144 12.89 -2.64 12.71
CA PRO A 144 13.75 -1.53 12.32
C PRO A 144 14.75 -1.97 11.24
N PRO A 145 15.30 -1.01 10.45
CA PRO A 145 16.25 -1.31 9.39
C PRO A 145 17.56 -1.92 9.92
N ASP A 146 18.04 -2.97 9.28
CA ASP A 146 19.41 -3.47 9.43
C ASP A 146 20.35 -2.72 8.46
N TRP A 147 21.03 -1.71 8.99
CA TRP A 147 21.91 -0.85 8.19
C TRP A 147 23.15 -1.59 7.68
N LYS A 148 23.69 -2.56 8.44
CA LYS A 148 24.85 -3.36 8.05
C LYS A 148 24.52 -4.23 6.84
N LEU A 149 23.39 -4.91 6.89
CA LEU A 149 22.89 -5.73 5.77
C LEU A 149 22.61 -4.86 4.54
N ALA A 150 21.83 -3.79 4.72
CA ALA A 150 21.47 -2.89 3.62
C ALA A 150 22.72 -2.33 2.92
N ARG A 151 23.70 -1.86 3.68
CA ARG A 151 24.97 -1.35 3.14
C ARG A 151 25.77 -2.44 2.41
N LYS A 152 25.85 -3.65 2.96
CA LYS A 152 26.48 -4.79 2.31
C LYS A 152 25.83 -5.13 0.96
N ILE A 153 24.51 -5.03 0.87
CA ILE A 153 23.80 -5.26 -0.39
C ILE A 153 24.12 -4.14 -1.39
N VAL A 154 23.96 -2.87 -0.98
CA VAL A 154 24.22 -1.70 -1.86
C VAL A 154 25.65 -1.72 -2.40
N SER A 155 26.66 -2.10 -1.58
CA SER A 155 28.06 -2.15 -2.00
C SER A 155 28.33 -3.17 -3.13
N LYS A 156 27.42 -4.16 -3.34
CA LYS A 156 27.50 -5.16 -4.42
C LYS A 156 26.70 -4.78 -5.68
N ILE A 157 26.02 -3.64 -5.64
CA ILE A 157 25.28 -3.15 -6.81
C ILE A 157 26.25 -2.37 -7.71
N GLU A 158 26.40 -2.86 -8.94
CA GLU A 158 27.29 -2.30 -9.94
C GLU A 158 26.67 -1.08 -10.64
N ARG A 159 25.34 -1.02 -10.69
CA ARG A 159 24.60 0.07 -11.33
C ARG A 159 24.57 1.31 -10.44
N LYS A 160 25.02 2.45 -10.99
CA LYS A 160 25.17 3.71 -10.24
C LYS A 160 23.95 4.65 -10.32
N ASN A 161 23.01 4.38 -11.22
CA ASN A 161 21.87 5.26 -11.49
C ASN A 161 20.56 4.67 -10.97
N ILE A 162 20.55 4.16 -9.75
CA ILE A 162 19.38 3.60 -9.11
C ILE A 162 18.94 4.52 -7.96
N VAL A 163 17.66 4.87 -7.95
CA VAL A 163 16.99 5.50 -6.81
C VAL A 163 16.42 4.39 -5.93
N TYR A 164 16.83 4.33 -4.67
CA TYR A 164 16.30 3.38 -3.70
C TYR A 164 15.16 4.01 -2.90
N GLY A 165 14.08 3.24 -2.70
CA GLY A 165 12.94 3.62 -1.90
C GLY A 165 12.95 2.92 -0.54
N MET A 166 12.59 3.68 0.51
CA MET A 166 12.29 3.18 1.85
C MET A 166 10.79 3.21 2.08
N PHE A 167 10.24 2.12 2.61
CA PHE A 167 8.86 2.07 3.08
C PHE A 167 8.84 2.22 4.60
N ILE A 168 8.16 3.24 5.07
CA ILE A 168 7.92 3.53 6.49
C ILE A 168 6.56 2.95 6.83
N ALA A 169 6.57 1.76 7.41
CA ALA A 169 5.36 0.99 7.64
C ALA A 169 4.48 1.59 8.74
N GLU A 170 3.18 1.37 8.60
CA GLU A 170 2.16 1.68 9.60
C GLU A 170 2.06 0.62 10.71
N ALA A 171 3.01 -0.27 10.79
CA ALA A 171 3.07 -1.37 11.76
C ALA A 171 4.46 -1.47 12.36
N ILE A 172 4.54 -1.55 13.69
CA ILE A 172 5.78 -1.75 14.43
C ILE A 172 5.61 -2.91 15.43
N SER A 173 6.71 -3.63 15.68
CA SER A 173 6.81 -4.58 16.81
C SER A 173 7.15 -3.81 18.08
N THR A 174 6.54 -4.21 19.20
CA THR A 174 6.80 -3.60 20.52
C THR A 174 7.88 -4.31 21.32
N ASN A 175 8.48 -5.35 20.74
CA ASN A 175 9.53 -6.16 21.38
C ASN A 175 10.89 -6.03 20.67
N GLU A 176 11.05 -5.01 19.82
CA GLU A 176 12.34 -4.76 19.17
C GLU A 176 13.29 -4.04 20.12
N ASP A 177 14.56 -4.46 20.10
CA ASP A 177 15.67 -3.77 20.71
C ASP A 177 16.41 -3.00 19.60
N TYR A 178 16.42 -1.68 19.67
CA TYR A 178 17.03 -0.83 18.65
C TYR A 178 17.66 0.40 19.28
N TYR A 179 18.98 0.48 19.21
CA TYR A 179 19.77 1.50 19.91
C TYR A 179 19.61 2.89 19.29
N PHE A 180 19.41 3.89 20.15
CA PHE A 180 19.32 5.30 19.78
C PHE A 180 20.59 6.05 20.26
N PRO A 181 21.58 6.24 19.39
CA PRO A 181 22.88 6.80 19.79
C PRO A 181 22.81 8.21 20.37
N ALA A 182 21.85 9.02 19.92
CA ALA A 182 21.73 10.42 20.36
C ALA A 182 21.33 10.57 21.84
N GLU A 183 20.68 9.55 22.41
CA GLU A 183 20.26 9.52 23.81
C GLU A 183 20.90 8.38 24.59
N GLU A 184 21.85 7.64 23.98
CA GLU A 184 22.60 6.52 24.58
C GLU A 184 21.68 5.46 25.22
N ARG A 185 20.53 5.13 24.59
CA ARG A 185 19.53 4.17 25.06
C ARG A 185 18.89 3.40 23.90
N GLU A 186 18.09 2.40 24.24
CA GLU A 186 17.17 1.77 23.30
C GLU A 186 15.93 2.66 23.06
N PHE A 187 15.34 2.54 21.86
CA PHE A 187 14.03 3.12 21.59
C PHE A 187 12.92 2.39 22.35
N GLU A 188 11.96 3.16 22.90
CA GLU A 188 10.80 2.64 23.61
C GLU A 188 9.63 2.39 22.62
N PHE A 189 9.65 1.28 21.87
CA PHE A 189 8.66 0.98 20.84
C PHE A 189 7.21 0.98 21.34
N LYS A 190 6.97 0.62 22.61
CA LYS A 190 5.63 0.67 23.22
C LYS A 190 5.10 2.10 23.30
N GLU A 191 5.97 3.09 23.51
CA GLU A 191 5.61 4.50 23.60
C GLU A 191 5.29 5.11 22.22
N MET A 192 5.67 4.44 21.13
CA MET A 192 5.34 4.85 19.77
C MET A 192 3.90 4.51 19.39
N CYS A 193 3.27 3.59 20.12
CA CYS A 193 1.98 3.01 19.77
C CYS A 193 0.83 4.01 19.89
N ARG A 194 -0.05 3.98 18.92
CA ARG A 194 -1.35 4.59 18.99
C ARG A 194 -2.25 3.83 19.97
N ASN A 195 -2.99 4.55 20.79
CA ASN A 195 -3.92 3.96 21.76
C ASN A 195 -4.95 3.06 21.06
N GLY A 196 -5.20 1.90 21.62
CA GLY A 196 -6.22 0.95 21.14
C GLY A 196 -5.79 0.11 19.92
N THR A 197 -4.52 0.13 19.53
CA THR A 197 -4.03 -0.65 18.36
C THR A 197 -3.09 -1.79 18.75
N LYS A 198 -3.11 -2.20 20.02
CA LYS A 198 -2.31 -3.32 20.49
C LYS A 198 -2.72 -4.61 19.77
N ASN A 199 -1.75 -5.31 19.19
CA ASN A 199 -1.90 -6.56 18.46
C ASN A 199 -2.71 -6.47 17.15
N ASP A 200 -2.87 -5.29 16.55
CA ASP A 200 -3.59 -5.10 15.30
C ASP A 200 -2.98 -5.88 14.12
N TRP A 201 -1.69 -6.15 14.18
CA TRP A 201 -0.94 -6.87 13.15
C TRP A 201 -0.31 -8.19 13.66
N GLY A 202 -0.82 -8.72 14.77
CA GLY A 202 -0.30 -9.89 15.45
C GLY A 202 0.19 -9.59 16.86
N GLU A 203 0.66 -10.61 17.55
CA GLU A 203 1.14 -10.46 18.92
C GLU A 203 2.35 -9.51 18.98
N HIS A 204 2.41 -8.71 20.02
CA HIS A 204 3.44 -7.68 20.21
C HIS A 204 3.57 -6.63 19.12
N THR A 205 2.48 -6.29 18.44
CA THR A 205 2.48 -5.25 17.39
C THR A 205 1.53 -4.11 17.72
N CYS A 206 1.74 -2.96 17.07
CA CYS A 206 0.79 -1.86 17.10
C CYS A 206 0.93 -0.98 15.84
N LYS A 207 -0.04 -0.08 15.64
CA LYS A 207 0.08 1.03 14.71
C LYS A 207 0.79 2.18 15.42
N PRO A 208 1.87 2.73 14.86
CA PRO A 208 2.51 3.91 15.43
C PRO A 208 1.65 5.17 15.24
N SER A 209 1.96 6.23 15.98
CA SER A 209 1.30 7.52 15.84
C SER A 209 2.31 8.65 15.76
N PHE A 210 2.12 9.55 14.81
CA PHE A 210 2.93 10.78 14.71
C PHE A 210 2.78 11.71 15.90
N GLU A 211 1.71 11.60 16.69
CA GLU A 211 1.55 12.34 17.95
C GLU A 211 2.54 11.91 19.02
N ARG A 212 3.08 10.69 18.91
CA ARG A 212 4.03 10.16 19.87
C ARG A 212 5.42 10.72 19.61
N GLU A 213 6.00 11.37 20.63
CA GLU A 213 7.33 11.95 20.51
C GLU A 213 8.39 10.89 20.19
N GLU A 214 8.31 9.73 20.85
CA GLU A 214 9.24 8.63 20.64
C GLU A 214 9.21 8.13 19.18
N TYR A 215 8.02 8.08 18.57
CA TYR A 215 7.90 7.71 17.15
C TYR A 215 8.52 8.76 16.23
N ARG A 216 8.35 10.05 16.52
CA ARG A 216 8.99 11.11 15.72
C ARG A 216 10.51 11.08 15.83
N LYS A 217 11.07 10.79 17.03
CA LYS A 217 12.51 10.56 17.21
C LYS A 217 13.00 9.36 16.40
N TYR A 218 12.26 8.26 16.44
CA TYR A 218 12.56 7.07 15.65
C TYR A 218 12.54 7.37 14.15
N LEU A 219 11.46 8.00 13.65
CA LEU A 219 11.35 8.40 12.24
C LEU A 219 12.52 9.29 11.79
N LYS A 220 12.83 10.32 12.58
CA LYS A 220 13.97 11.20 12.30
C LYS A 220 15.25 10.39 12.16
N TYR A 221 15.54 9.54 13.14
CA TYR A 221 16.74 8.71 13.15
C TYR A 221 16.84 7.79 11.93
N ILE A 222 15.79 7.01 11.65
CA ILE A 222 15.84 6.04 10.54
C ILE A 222 15.86 6.71 9.17
N THR A 223 15.18 7.85 8.98
CA THR A 223 15.18 8.54 7.70
C THR A 223 16.51 9.25 7.44
N GLU A 224 17.13 9.87 8.45
CA GLU A 224 18.47 10.45 8.34
C GLU A 224 19.51 9.38 8.01
N ARG A 225 19.50 8.24 8.71
CA ARG A 225 20.40 7.10 8.40
C ARG A 225 20.18 6.53 7.00
N ALA A 226 18.92 6.48 6.55
CA ALA A 226 18.62 6.06 5.19
C ALA A 226 19.20 7.03 4.14
N MET A 227 19.11 8.35 4.36
CA MET A 227 19.73 9.36 3.51
C MET A 227 21.27 9.24 3.52
N ASP A 228 21.89 8.95 4.67
CA ASP A 228 23.33 8.69 4.78
C ASP A 228 23.77 7.48 3.94
N MET A 229 22.86 6.55 3.70
CA MET A 229 23.07 5.40 2.82
C MET A 229 22.69 5.65 1.35
N GLY A 230 22.30 6.88 1.00
CA GLY A 230 21.93 7.24 -0.37
C GLY A 230 20.50 6.83 -0.77
N ILE A 231 19.63 6.53 0.18
CA ILE A 231 18.20 6.32 -0.08
C ILE A 231 17.53 7.68 -0.30
N GLN A 232 16.76 7.79 -1.39
CA GLN A 232 16.25 9.08 -1.85
C GLN A 232 14.73 9.14 -1.99
N SER A 233 14.05 8.00 -1.91
CA SER A 233 12.59 7.96 -1.94
C SER A 233 12.05 7.39 -0.64
N PHE A 234 11.08 8.09 -0.05
CA PHE A 234 10.45 7.69 1.21
C PHE A 234 8.96 7.57 1.00
N LEU A 235 8.38 6.43 1.40
CA LEU A 235 6.96 6.17 1.31
C LEU A 235 6.39 5.92 2.70
N PHE A 236 5.49 6.78 3.16
CA PHE A 236 4.70 6.53 4.35
C PHE A 236 3.56 5.54 4.03
N GLY A 237 3.59 4.37 4.66
CA GLY A 237 2.54 3.36 4.53
C GLY A 237 1.28 3.80 5.24
N GLN A 238 0.13 3.56 4.62
CA GLN A 238 -1.21 3.85 5.09
C GLN A 238 -1.29 4.98 6.13
N ILE A 239 -0.89 6.16 5.68
CA ILE A 239 -0.64 7.33 6.54
C ILE A 239 -1.85 7.72 7.39
N PHE A 240 -3.06 7.44 6.90
CA PHE A 240 -4.29 7.59 7.63
C PHE A 240 -4.26 6.90 9.02
N TYR A 241 -3.67 5.72 9.11
CA TYR A 241 -3.59 5.01 10.40
C TYR A 241 -2.60 5.64 11.37
N GLN A 242 -1.62 6.36 10.86
CA GLN A 242 -0.61 7.02 11.69
C GLN A 242 -1.06 8.41 12.16
N GLU A 243 -1.98 9.05 11.43
CA GLU A 243 -2.45 10.43 11.66
C GLU A 243 -3.91 10.56 12.12
N LYS A 244 -4.63 9.49 12.35
CA LYS A 244 -6.10 9.51 12.54
C LYS A 244 -6.61 10.53 13.54
N SER A 245 -5.82 10.92 14.52
CA SER A 245 -6.17 11.89 15.54
C SER A 245 -5.67 13.32 15.23
N ASP A 246 -4.69 13.47 14.35
CA ASP A 246 -4.19 14.79 13.94
C ASP A 246 -4.60 15.13 12.50
N LEU A 247 -5.89 15.15 12.25
CA LEU A 247 -6.45 15.71 11.02
C LEU A 247 -6.24 17.23 10.91
N SER A 248 -5.68 17.88 11.96
CA SER A 248 -5.26 19.28 11.90
C SER A 248 -4.09 19.51 10.93
N GLN A 249 -3.47 18.42 10.45
CA GLN A 249 -2.41 18.45 9.44
C GLN A 249 -1.16 19.25 9.88
N ALA A 250 -0.91 19.29 11.18
CA ALA A 250 0.21 20.08 11.73
C ALA A 250 1.51 19.28 11.79
N ILE A 251 1.45 17.97 12.06
CA ILE A 251 2.64 17.15 12.36
C ILE A 251 3.35 16.70 11.09
N ILE A 252 2.61 16.21 10.10
CA ILE A 252 3.20 15.68 8.85
C ILE A 252 4.00 16.73 8.08
N PRO A 253 3.52 17.97 7.89
CA PRO A 253 4.33 19.02 7.26
C PRO A 253 5.66 19.25 7.97
N ASP A 254 5.69 19.20 9.30
CA ASP A 254 6.91 19.37 10.08
C ASP A 254 7.89 18.21 9.90
N ILE A 255 7.39 16.97 9.90
CA ILE A 255 8.21 15.79 9.61
C ILE A 255 8.83 15.90 8.21
N ILE A 256 8.01 16.19 7.20
CA ILE A 256 8.46 16.32 5.80
C ILE A 256 9.48 17.46 5.67
N ARG A 257 9.27 18.59 6.32
CA ARG A 257 10.21 19.71 6.34
C ARG A 257 11.55 19.27 6.94
N GLY A 258 11.54 18.62 8.10
CA GLY A 258 12.78 18.13 8.73
C GLY A 258 13.54 17.14 7.86
N MET A 259 12.84 16.23 7.16
CA MET A 259 13.47 15.32 6.19
C MET A 259 14.13 16.08 5.03
N ARG A 260 13.49 17.12 4.48
CA ARG A 260 14.03 17.91 3.38
C ARG A 260 15.22 18.77 3.83
N GLU A 261 15.17 19.37 5.03
CA GLU A 261 16.27 20.12 5.62
C GLU A 261 17.51 19.23 5.82
N TYR A 262 17.31 17.99 6.27
CA TYR A 262 18.43 17.06 6.40
C TYR A 262 18.99 16.64 5.03
N ALA A 263 18.14 16.39 4.04
CA ALA A 263 18.56 16.08 2.69
C ALA A 263 19.38 17.23 2.07
N GLU A 264 18.94 18.48 2.24
CA GLU A 264 19.66 19.68 1.81
C GLU A 264 21.03 19.78 2.51
N PHE A 265 21.08 19.57 3.83
CA PHE A 265 22.33 19.50 4.59
C PHE A 265 23.29 18.44 4.02
N ARG A 266 22.78 17.30 3.53
CA ARG A 266 23.56 16.24 2.89
C ARG A 266 23.88 16.53 1.40
N GLY A 267 23.41 17.64 0.85
CA GLY A 267 23.55 17.96 -0.57
C GLY A 267 22.86 16.97 -1.52
N MET A 268 21.73 16.37 -1.08
CA MET A 268 20.97 15.43 -1.86
C MET A 268 19.51 15.86 -2.06
N GLU A 269 18.88 15.38 -3.12
CA GLU A 269 17.44 15.54 -3.33
C GLU A 269 16.69 14.27 -2.95
N ILE A 270 15.52 14.46 -2.35
CA ILE A 270 14.64 13.36 -1.97
C ILE A 270 13.23 13.56 -2.52
N VAL A 271 12.50 12.46 -2.67
CA VAL A 271 11.08 12.44 -2.98
C VAL A 271 10.32 11.72 -1.87
N ILE A 272 9.19 12.27 -1.46
CA ILE A 272 8.38 11.76 -0.35
C ILE A 272 6.98 11.44 -0.86
N GLY A 273 6.54 10.23 -0.65
CA GLY A 273 5.21 9.75 -1.00
C GLY A 273 4.44 9.22 0.19
N ALA A 274 3.16 8.94 -0.01
CA ALA A 274 2.31 8.31 0.98
C ALA A 274 1.22 7.42 0.37
N GLN A 275 0.84 6.39 1.11
CA GLN A 275 -0.40 5.64 0.90
C GLN A 275 -1.51 6.40 1.63
N THR A 276 -2.32 7.15 0.88
CA THR A 276 -3.23 8.15 1.42
C THR A 276 -4.67 7.64 1.60
N ASN A 277 -4.93 6.38 1.33
CA ASN A 277 -6.25 5.77 1.39
C ASN A 277 -7.28 6.57 0.57
N ASP A 278 -8.40 6.96 1.17
CA ASP A 278 -9.44 7.75 0.55
C ASP A 278 -9.34 9.27 0.81
N ILE A 279 -8.18 9.74 1.32
CA ILE A 279 -7.95 11.17 1.53
C ILE A 279 -7.93 11.87 0.16
N THR A 280 -8.81 12.86 0.02
CA THR A 280 -8.97 13.62 -1.24
C THR A 280 -8.73 15.12 -1.06
N ASP A 281 -8.29 15.57 0.11
CA ASP A 281 -7.93 16.96 0.37
C ASP A 281 -6.68 17.34 -0.43
N PRO A 282 -6.76 18.30 -1.38
CA PRO A 282 -5.62 18.66 -2.23
C PRO A 282 -4.50 19.38 -1.47
N ILE A 283 -4.78 20.02 -0.33
CA ILE A 283 -3.75 20.65 0.50
C ILE A 283 -2.93 19.55 1.15
N TYR A 284 -3.60 18.58 1.76
CA TYR A 284 -2.94 17.44 2.39
C TYR A 284 -2.12 16.63 1.36
N LEU A 285 -2.71 16.28 0.22
CA LEU A 285 -2.02 15.56 -0.86
C LEU A 285 -0.86 16.38 -1.45
N GLY A 286 -0.92 17.69 -1.33
CA GLY A 286 0.12 18.63 -1.78
C GLY A 286 1.42 18.56 -0.99
N TYR A 287 1.43 18.01 0.21
CA TYR A 287 2.66 17.81 1.00
C TYR A 287 3.56 16.74 0.39
N PHE A 288 2.99 15.79 -0.34
CA PHE A 288 3.71 14.67 -0.93
C PHE A 288 4.08 14.94 -2.40
N ASP A 289 5.20 14.39 -2.83
CA ASP A 289 5.61 14.42 -4.23
C ASP A 289 4.83 13.40 -5.06
N PHE A 290 4.39 12.30 -4.43
CA PHE A 290 3.51 11.30 -5.05
C PHE A 290 2.61 10.62 -4.01
N ILE A 291 1.51 10.06 -4.49
CA ILE A 291 0.70 9.09 -3.75
C ILE A 291 0.85 7.71 -4.38
N GLU A 292 0.65 6.66 -3.60
CA GLU A 292 0.92 5.30 -4.04
C GLU A 292 -0.19 4.34 -3.59
N GLY A 293 -0.49 3.36 -4.46
CA GLY A 293 -1.46 2.31 -4.15
C GLY A 293 -1.54 1.21 -5.21
N GLY A 294 -2.50 0.32 -5.05
CA GLY A 294 -2.71 -0.82 -5.94
C GLY A 294 -3.41 -0.50 -7.25
N VAL A 295 -3.29 -1.38 -8.24
CA VAL A 295 -3.96 -1.26 -9.55
C VAL A 295 -5.42 -1.73 -9.50
N GLY A 296 -5.69 -2.85 -8.88
CA GLY A 296 -7.00 -3.49 -8.93
C GLY A 296 -7.25 -4.24 -10.24
N ILE A 297 -6.69 -5.46 -10.41
CA ILE A 297 -6.91 -6.27 -11.60
C ILE A 297 -7.90 -7.42 -11.37
N ASP A 298 -8.61 -7.81 -12.44
CA ASP A 298 -9.40 -9.04 -12.49
C ASP A 298 -8.54 -10.27 -12.87
N GLY A 299 -9.15 -11.46 -12.87
CA GLY A 299 -8.47 -12.71 -13.25
C GLY A 299 -7.90 -12.74 -14.68
N ALA A 300 -8.35 -11.84 -15.54
CA ALA A 300 -7.82 -11.65 -16.89
C ALA A 300 -6.76 -10.52 -16.96
N GLY A 301 -6.37 -9.95 -15.82
CA GLY A 301 -5.39 -8.88 -15.75
C GLY A 301 -5.91 -7.52 -16.21
N ARG A 302 -7.23 -7.34 -16.35
CA ARG A 302 -7.83 -6.07 -16.73
C ARG A 302 -8.07 -5.22 -15.49
N VAL A 303 -7.87 -3.91 -15.62
CA VAL A 303 -8.18 -2.96 -14.53
C VAL A 303 -9.68 -2.97 -14.27
N GLN A 304 -10.07 -3.03 -13.00
CA GLN A 304 -11.48 -2.97 -12.59
C GLN A 304 -11.98 -1.53 -12.59
N GLU A 305 -13.12 -1.26 -13.23
CA GLU A 305 -13.64 0.10 -13.41
C GLU A 305 -14.16 0.72 -12.11
N ASN A 306 -14.77 -0.09 -11.23
CA ASN A 306 -15.26 0.33 -9.92
C ASN A 306 -14.63 -0.48 -8.79
N PRO A 307 -13.34 -0.36 -8.60
CA PRO A 307 -12.63 -1.28 -7.74
C PRO A 307 -13.00 -1.12 -6.26
N CYS A 308 -13.30 0.09 -5.77
CA CYS A 308 -13.72 0.30 -4.37
C CYS A 308 -15.05 -0.36 -4.05
N HIS A 309 -16.00 -0.38 -4.98
CA HIS A 309 -17.31 -0.99 -4.78
C HIS A 309 -17.37 -2.46 -5.17
N SER A 310 -16.63 -2.85 -6.19
CA SER A 310 -16.67 -4.23 -6.71
C SER A 310 -15.81 -5.21 -5.91
N ARG A 311 -14.77 -4.72 -5.26
CA ARG A 311 -13.86 -5.58 -4.46
C ARG A 311 -14.36 -5.79 -3.03
N TRP A 312 -15.14 -4.84 -2.49
CA TRP A 312 -15.38 -4.75 -1.06
C TRP A 312 -16.84 -4.46 -0.76
N TRP A 313 -17.55 -5.47 -0.34
CA TRP A 313 -18.81 -5.37 0.40
C TRP A 313 -18.63 -4.88 1.84
N GLN A 314 -17.41 -4.60 2.24
CA GLN A 314 -17.02 -4.05 3.53
C GLN A 314 -16.70 -2.57 3.34
N GLU A 315 -16.71 -1.84 4.40
CA GLU A 315 -16.59 -0.39 4.44
C GLU A 315 -15.63 0.21 3.39
N PRO A 316 -16.10 1.10 2.52
CA PRO A 316 -15.33 1.56 1.35
C PRO A 316 -14.01 2.25 1.71
N GLY A 317 -13.92 2.85 2.90
CA GLY A 317 -12.78 3.68 3.32
C GLY A 317 -11.46 2.94 3.38
N ASP A 318 -11.45 1.69 3.82
CA ASP A 318 -10.20 0.99 4.12
C ASP A 318 -9.47 0.42 2.89
N TRP A 319 -10.10 0.45 1.72
CA TRP A 319 -9.57 -0.27 0.55
C TRP A 319 -9.28 0.59 -0.66
N CYS A 320 -9.83 1.79 -0.69
CA CYS A 320 -9.61 2.72 -1.79
C CYS A 320 -8.17 3.22 -1.86
N TRP A 321 -7.36 3.03 -0.81
CA TRP A 321 -5.95 3.36 -0.83
C TRP A 321 -5.19 2.68 -1.98
N GLY A 322 -5.65 1.48 -2.36
CA GLY A 322 -5.07 0.72 -3.43
C GLY A 322 -5.42 1.20 -4.85
N LEU A 323 -6.25 2.21 -5.02
CA LEU A 323 -6.89 2.54 -6.31
C LEU A 323 -6.75 4.01 -6.67
N LEU A 324 -5.66 4.60 -6.32
CA LEU A 324 -5.39 6.03 -6.44
C LEU A 324 -5.23 6.52 -7.88
N TRP A 325 -5.11 5.63 -8.85
CA TRP A 325 -5.17 5.97 -10.27
C TRP A 325 -6.56 6.46 -10.73
N HIS A 326 -7.61 6.19 -9.95
CA HIS A 326 -8.96 6.64 -10.26
C HIS A 326 -9.03 8.18 -10.27
N PRO A 327 -9.78 8.80 -11.20
CA PRO A 327 -9.86 10.26 -11.33
C PRO A 327 -10.23 11.01 -10.04
N ASN A 328 -10.98 10.39 -9.14
CA ASN A 328 -11.34 10.98 -7.84
C ASN A 328 -10.11 11.29 -6.97
N TYR A 329 -9.02 10.57 -7.13
CA TYR A 329 -7.80 10.70 -6.36
C TYR A 329 -6.64 11.31 -7.18
N LYS A 330 -6.34 10.74 -8.35
CA LYS A 330 -5.18 11.14 -9.15
C LYS A 330 -5.16 12.61 -9.55
N ASN A 331 -6.33 13.19 -9.78
CA ASN A 331 -6.43 14.59 -10.21
C ASN A 331 -6.14 15.59 -9.07
N LYS A 332 -5.95 15.12 -7.84
CA LYS A 332 -5.72 15.95 -6.67
C LYS A 332 -4.29 15.84 -6.12
N ALA A 333 -3.53 14.85 -6.59
CA ALA A 333 -2.14 14.65 -6.23
C ALA A 333 -1.20 15.14 -7.33
N LYS A 334 0.04 15.49 -6.97
CA LYS A 334 1.08 15.90 -7.94
C LYS A 334 1.45 14.75 -8.89
N ASN A 335 1.65 13.57 -8.33
CA ASN A 335 1.98 12.35 -9.06
C ASN A 335 1.31 11.14 -8.40
N VAL A 336 1.08 10.10 -9.20
CA VAL A 336 0.55 8.81 -8.72
C VAL A 336 1.44 7.69 -9.20
N LEU A 337 1.82 6.82 -8.27
CA LEU A 337 2.47 5.54 -8.55
C LEU A 337 1.50 4.41 -8.18
N VAL A 338 1.44 3.38 -9.00
CA VAL A 338 0.62 2.19 -8.71
C VAL A 338 1.41 0.92 -8.97
N HIS A 339 1.08 -0.11 -8.25
CA HIS A 339 1.68 -1.44 -8.40
C HIS A 339 0.62 -2.54 -8.20
N PHE A 340 0.99 -3.78 -8.42
CA PHE A 340 0.13 -4.89 -8.02
C PHE A 340 0.07 -4.98 -6.49
N ASP A 341 -1.14 -4.86 -5.97
CA ASP A 341 -1.40 -4.94 -4.54
C ASP A 341 -1.20 -6.36 -3.99
N TRP A 342 -0.69 -6.47 -2.77
CA TRP A 342 -0.57 -7.73 -2.01
C TRP A 342 -1.19 -7.63 -0.61
N SER A 343 -2.26 -6.87 -0.48
CA SER A 343 -2.93 -6.58 0.80
C SER A 343 -3.42 -7.80 1.58
N GLY A 344 -3.32 -8.98 0.99
CA GLY A 344 -3.74 -10.23 1.61
C GLY A 344 -5.22 -10.48 1.59
N LYS A 345 -5.96 -9.65 0.92
CA LYS A 345 -7.39 -9.88 0.73
C LYS A 345 -7.62 -10.85 -0.44
N ILE A 346 -8.77 -11.50 -0.43
CA ILE A 346 -9.14 -12.46 -1.47
C ILE A 346 -9.03 -11.80 -2.84
N GLY A 347 -8.15 -12.36 -3.68
CA GLY A 347 -7.94 -11.88 -5.04
C GLY A 347 -7.12 -10.59 -5.13
N ASP A 348 -6.18 -10.35 -4.21
CA ASP A 348 -5.19 -9.30 -4.40
C ASP A 348 -4.45 -9.42 -5.74
N ASP A 349 -3.95 -8.31 -6.25
CA ASP A 349 -3.38 -8.23 -7.59
C ASP A 349 -2.22 -9.20 -7.80
N MET A 350 -1.31 -9.30 -6.82
CA MET A 350 -0.15 -10.18 -6.90
C MET A 350 -0.55 -11.66 -6.92
N SER A 351 -1.54 -12.05 -6.11
CA SER A 351 -2.07 -13.42 -6.11
C SER A 351 -2.73 -13.78 -7.45
N VAL A 352 -3.43 -12.83 -8.06
CA VAL A 352 -4.02 -13.00 -9.41
C VAL A 352 -2.91 -13.08 -10.46
N PHE A 353 -1.97 -12.14 -10.43
CA PHE A 353 -0.88 -12.02 -11.40
C PHE A 353 0.00 -13.28 -11.42
N THR A 354 0.43 -13.76 -10.27
CA THR A 354 1.34 -14.93 -10.18
C THR A 354 0.72 -16.23 -10.69
N ARG A 355 -0.61 -16.34 -10.72
CA ARG A 355 -1.33 -17.51 -11.29
C ARG A 355 -1.49 -17.48 -12.80
N MET A 356 -1.19 -16.37 -13.46
CA MET A 356 -1.20 -16.29 -14.92
C MET A 356 -0.03 -17.07 -15.52
N SER A 357 -0.14 -17.49 -16.80
CA SER A 357 1.01 -18.00 -17.54
C SER A 357 2.07 -16.90 -17.72
N LYS A 358 3.31 -17.29 -18.00
CA LYS A 358 4.41 -16.34 -18.21
C LYS A 358 4.10 -15.33 -19.32
N GLU A 359 3.55 -15.81 -20.44
CA GLU A 359 3.16 -14.99 -21.59
C GLU A 359 2.05 -13.99 -21.18
N ARG A 360 1.08 -14.46 -20.42
CA ARG A 360 -0.01 -13.62 -19.95
C ARG A 360 0.47 -12.56 -18.96
N ARG A 361 1.43 -12.88 -18.09
CA ARG A 361 2.05 -11.91 -17.20
C ARG A 361 2.79 -10.82 -17.99
N ALA A 362 3.60 -11.21 -18.97
CA ALA A 362 4.31 -10.27 -19.85
C ALA A 362 3.34 -9.33 -20.59
N GLU A 363 2.29 -9.88 -21.20
CA GLU A 363 1.24 -9.10 -21.87
C GLU A 363 0.55 -8.12 -20.90
N THR A 364 0.20 -8.62 -19.70
CA THR A 364 -0.49 -7.80 -18.69
C THR A 364 0.37 -6.64 -18.23
N MET A 365 1.65 -6.88 -17.90
CA MET A 365 2.60 -5.83 -17.53
C MET A 365 2.76 -4.78 -18.64
N GLY A 366 2.98 -5.19 -19.86
CA GLY A 366 3.16 -4.27 -21.00
C GLY A 366 1.91 -3.40 -21.24
N ARG A 367 0.74 -4.02 -21.22
CA ARG A 367 -0.53 -3.32 -21.43
C ARG A 367 -0.84 -2.32 -20.29
N LEU A 368 -0.61 -2.70 -19.05
CA LEU A 368 -0.81 -1.81 -17.90
C LEU A 368 0.20 -0.67 -17.90
N HIS A 369 1.46 -0.94 -18.18
CA HIS A 369 2.50 0.08 -18.28
C HIS A 369 2.15 1.12 -19.35
N GLU A 370 1.74 0.69 -20.55
CA GLU A 370 1.32 1.59 -21.61
C GLU A 370 0.05 2.39 -21.24
N LYS A 371 -0.96 1.72 -20.66
CA LYS A 371 -2.18 2.38 -20.22
C LYS A 371 -1.89 3.50 -19.23
N PHE A 372 -1.22 3.19 -18.15
CA PHE A 372 -0.96 4.15 -17.08
C PHE A 372 -0.01 5.27 -17.53
N ARG A 373 0.96 4.96 -18.38
CA ARG A 373 1.83 5.98 -18.99
C ARG A 373 1.03 7.01 -19.78
N LYS A 374 0.05 6.59 -20.58
CA LYS A 374 -0.85 7.51 -21.30
C LYS A 374 -1.68 8.41 -20.38
N GLU A 375 -1.94 7.93 -19.18
CA GLU A 375 -2.69 8.66 -18.15
C GLU A 375 -1.81 9.49 -17.20
N GLY A 376 -0.49 9.53 -17.42
CA GLY A 376 0.46 10.25 -16.56
C GLY A 376 0.71 9.58 -15.19
N VAL A 377 0.23 8.35 -15.01
CA VAL A 377 0.41 7.52 -13.82
C VAL A 377 1.61 6.59 -14.00
N GLY A 378 2.40 6.39 -12.96
CA GLY A 378 3.52 5.44 -12.98
C GLY A 378 3.07 4.05 -12.57
N PHE A 379 3.19 3.05 -13.44
CA PHE A 379 2.98 1.65 -13.08
C PHE A 379 4.33 0.98 -12.78
N LEU A 380 4.54 0.65 -11.52
CA LEU A 380 5.76 0.01 -11.04
C LEU A 380 5.71 -1.49 -11.34
N LEU A 381 6.68 -1.97 -12.13
CA LEU A 381 6.73 -3.37 -12.52
C LEU A 381 7.20 -4.26 -11.36
N PRO A 382 6.64 -5.46 -11.18
CA PRO A 382 7.01 -6.34 -10.08
C PRO A 382 8.36 -7.01 -10.36
N LEU A 383 9.43 -6.52 -9.74
CA LEU A 383 10.75 -7.15 -9.81
C LEU A 383 10.90 -8.20 -8.70
N MET A 384 10.57 -7.80 -7.48
CA MET A 384 10.49 -8.61 -6.27
C MET A 384 9.34 -8.09 -5.42
N ALA A 385 8.51 -8.99 -4.87
CA ALA A 385 7.38 -8.60 -4.05
C ALA A 385 7.01 -9.67 -3.03
N THR A 386 6.56 -9.24 -1.86
CA THR A 386 5.97 -10.14 -0.87
C THR A 386 4.65 -10.71 -1.40
N LEU A 387 4.36 -11.96 -1.07
CA LEU A 387 3.07 -12.61 -1.33
C LEU A 387 2.42 -12.90 0.02
N HIS A 388 1.19 -12.44 0.20
CA HIS A 388 0.52 -12.55 1.49
C HIS A 388 0.38 -14.00 1.98
N ARG A 389 0.12 -14.93 1.07
CA ARG A 389 -0.05 -16.36 1.40
C ARG A 389 0.81 -17.22 0.49
N GLU A 390 1.05 -18.45 0.91
CA GLU A 390 1.52 -19.47 -0.01
C GLU A 390 0.58 -19.52 -1.20
N ASN A 391 1.13 -19.27 -2.37
CA ASN A 391 0.36 -19.13 -3.57
C ASN A 391 0.61 -20.34 -4.48
N ASN A 392 -0.44 -20.77 -5.20
CA ASN A 392 -0.37 -21.85 -6.18
C ASN A 392 0.12 -21.38 -7.55
N GLY A 393 0.52 -20.11 -7.67
CA GLY A 393 1.11 -19.52 -8.86
C GLY A 393 2.63 -19.65 -8.89
N CYS A 394 3.28 -18.85 -9.72
CA CYS A 394 4.74 -18.78 -9.73
C CYS A 394 5.26 -18.00 -8.50
N TYR A 395 6.49 -18.30 -8.10
CA TYR A 395 7.13 -17.71 -6.93
C TYR A 395 8.66 -17.62 -7.11
N GLY A 396 9.28 -16.87 -6.23
CA GLY A 396 10.72 -16.69 -6.13
C GLY A 396 11.42 -17.77 -5.29
N PRO A 397 12.37 -17.39 -4.40
CA PRO A 397 13.06 -18.36 -3.54
C PRO A 397 12.12 -19.06 -2.56
N LYS A 398 11.05 -18.38 -2.14
CA LYS A 398 10.00 -18.90 -1.26
C LYS A 398 8.62 -18.75 -1.89
N LYS A 399 7.67 -19.63 -1.54
CA LYS A 399 6.28 -19.56 -2.02
C LYS A 399 5.54 -18.28 -1.62
N ARG A 400 6.03 -17.58 -0.61
CA ARG A 400 5.48 -16.29 -0.12
C ARG A 400 6.26 -15.08 -0.64
N TYR A 401 7.12 -15.27 -1.64
CA TYR A 401 7.90 -14.18 -2.22
C TYR A 401 8.00 -14.35 -3.74
N TYR A 402 7.57 -13.32 -4.46
CA TYR A 402 7.72 -13.25 -5.91
C TYR A 402 9.12 -12.73 -6.27
N SER A 403 9.73 -13.32 -7.30
CA SER A 403 10.93 -12.79 -7.93
C SER A 403 10.87 -13.02 -9.43
N ALA A 404 11.14 -11.98 -10.20
CA ALA A 404 11.23 -12.05 -11.65
C ALA A 404 12.47 -12.81 -12.16
N HIS A 405 13.43 -13.12 -11.27
CA HIS A 405 14.71 -13.75 -11.63
C HIS A 405 14.50 -15.06 -12.39
N ARG A 406 15.28 -15.24 -13.48
CA ARG A 406 15.20 -16.41 -14.38
C ARG A 406 15.45 -17.77 -13.70
N LYS A 407 16.07 -17.79 -12.53
CA LYS A 407 16.33 -18.99 -11.72
C LYS A 407 15.06 -19.59 -11.14
N TYR A 408 14.02 -18.78 -10.87
CA TYR A 408 12.81 -19.19 -10.19
C TYR A 408 11.65 -19.49 -11.15
N THR A 409 10.48 -19.72 -10.62
CA THR A 409 9.35 -20.22 -11.44
C THR A 409 8.64 -19.14 -12.26
N CYS A 410 8.78 -17.84 -11.89
CA CYS A 410 8.13 -16.76 -12.63
C CYS A 410 8.89 -16.37 -13.92
N GLN A 411 10.19 -16.13 -13.85
CA GLN A 411 11.03 -15.82 -15.00
C GLN A 411 10.59 -14.61 -15.84
N ASP A 412 10.14 -13.54 -15.17
CA ASP A 412 9.60 -12.36 -15.84
C ASP A 412 10.67 -11.28 -16.14
N GLU A 413 11.93 -11.50 -15.76
CA GLU A 413 13.07 -10.56 -15.91
C GLU A 413 13.17 -9.98 -17.33
N ASP A 414 13.12 -10.84 -18.36
CA ASP A 414 13.28 -10.41 -19.75
C ASP A 414 12.10 -9.55 -20.21
N ALA A 415 10.88 -9.88 -19.79
CA ALA A 415 9.68 -9.09 -20.10
C ALA A 415 9.73 -7.71 -19.45
N ILE A 416 10.13 -7.63 -18.18
CA ILE A 416 10.31 -6.36 -17.46
C ILE A 416 11.33 -5.48 -18.16
N ASN A 417 12.50 -6.05 -18.48
CA ASN A 417 13.56 -5.30 -19.15
C ASN A 417 13.15 -4.83 -20.55
N ALA A 418 12.37 -5.63 -21.29
CA ALA A 418 11.86 -5.23 -22.60
C ALA A 418 10.87 -4.05 -22.53
N ILE A 419 10.05 -3.99 -21.49
CA ILE A 419 9.10 -2.88 -21.26
C ILE A 419 9.83 -1.59 -20.87
N LEU A 420 10.94 -1.68 -20.13
CA LEU A 420 11.67 -0.53 -19.59
C LEU A 420 12.74 0.05 -20.53
N LYS A 421 13.11 -0.63 -21.58
CA LYS A 421 14.03 -0.12 -22.61
C LYS A 421 13.40 1.00 -23.41
#